data_a4cdc936cf51225fb0a3e9761000223b
#
_entry.id   a4cdc936cf51225fb0a3e9761000223b
#
_cell.length_a   1.000
_cell.length_b   1.000
_cell.length_c   1.000
_cell.angle_alpha   90.00
_cell.angle_beta   90.00
_cell.angle_gamma   90.00
#
_symmetry.space_group_name_H-M   'P 1'
#
loop_
_entity.id
_entity.type
_entity.pdbx_description
1 polymer ?
#
loop_
_entity_poly.entity_id
_entity_poly.type
_entity_poly.pdbx_seq_one_letter_code
_entity_poly.pdbx_strand_id
1 'polypeptide(L)'
;KALWAVYGLYPANHNPYESPQGGPSSYGISKLDYTTWLNIPASQVLGARALSNIAINPKNNDEVYVSSYFSGLLKIENDVPTKLLTPLNTAPNGLQSIEVANNPNDIRVNNVIFDKDGNVWLTNSLVEKALKVLRANGQWQSISLASVLPELTAFGGLEIDNNNTKWVASRKGVVGYNEKIGVLKVITEGSDKGNLPSPDVRSIAVDNKNQLWIG
;
A
#
# COMPACT_ATOMS: atom_id res chain seq x y z
N LYS A 1 -4.37 14.09 18.30
CA LYS A 1 -4.08 13.03 17.30
C LYS A 1 -5.38 12.32 16.99
N ALA A 2 -5.71 12.19 15.72
CA ALA A 2 -6.88 11.43 15.27
C ALA A 2 -6.53 9.94 15.03
N LEU A 3 -7.49 9.06 15.23
CA LEU A 3 -7.45 7.66 14.83
C LEU A 3 -8.30 7.49 13.57
N TRP A 4 -7.73 6.90 12.55
CA TRP A 4 -8.44 6.57 11.32
C TRP A 4 -8.64 5.06 11.22
N ALA A 5 -9.78 4.63 10.71
CA ALA A 5 -10.13 3.24 10.50
C ALA A 5 -10.76 3.01 9.13
N VAL A 6 -10.37 1.92 8.49
CA VAL A 6 -11.00 1.34 7.30
C VAL A 6 -11.46 -0.08 7.61
N TYR A 7 -12.40 -0.60 6.84
CA TYR A 7 -13.11 -1.86 7.14
C TYR A 7 -12.84 -2.92 6.05
N GLY A 8 -11.62 -2.96 5.54
CA GLY A 8 -11.20 -3.99 4.58
C GLY A 8 -10.99 -5.34 5.26
N LEU A 9 -11.22 -6.42 4.53
CA LEU A 9 -10.90 -7.78 4.96
C LEU A 9 -9.55 -8.20 4.40
N TYR A 10 -8.71 -8.79 5.27
CA TYR A 10 -7.47 -9.47 4.90
C TYR A 10 -7.64 -10.98 5.09
N PRO A 11 -8.06 -11.73 4.08
CA PRO A 11 -8.09 -13.18 4.18
C PRO A 11 -6.66 -13.76 4.20
N ALA A 12 -6.56 -15.06 4.48
CA ALA A 12 -5.27 -15.75 4.61
C ALA A 12 -4.34 -15.65 3.39
N ASN A 13 -4.86 -15.30 2.22
CA ASN A 13 -4.09 -15.06 0.99
C ASN A 13 -3.61 -13.61 0.83
N HIS A 14 -3.74 -12.78 1.84
CA HIS A 14 -3.35 -11.35 1.86
C HIS A 14 -4.06 -10.46 0.84
N ASN A 15 -5.17 -10.92 0.29
CA ASN A 15 -5.97 -10.10 -0.61
C ASN A 15 -7.08 -9.42 0.19
N PRO A 16 -7.02 -8.11 0.45
CA PRO A 16 -8.17 -7.39 0.96
C PRO A 16 -9.24 -7.40 -0.13
N TYR A 17 -10.29 -8.17 0.01
CA TYR A 17 -11.35 -8.22 -0.97
C TYR A 17 -12.73 -8.05 -0.33
N GLU A 18 -13.64 -7.56 -1.13
CA GLU A 18 -15.05 -7.52 -0.79
C GLU A 18 -15.65 -8.90 -1.01
N SER A 19 -16.42 -9.37 -0.04
CA SER A 19 -17.22 -10.57 -0.24
C SER A 19 -18.19 -10.35 -1.40
N PRO A 20 -18.29 -11.28 -2.35
CA PRO A 20 -19.27 -11.17 -3.43
C PRO A 20 -20.73 -11.21 -2.95
N GLN A 21 -20.98 -11.50 -1.67
CA GLN A 21 -22.29 -11.61 -1.07
C GLN A 21 -22.70 -10.39 -0.24
N GLY A 22 -22.31 -9.19 -0.64
CA GLY A 22 -22.73 -7.97 0.04
C GLY A 22 -21.81 -7.58 1.20
N GLY A 23 -20.54 -7.81 1.00
CA GLY A 23 -19.49 -7.41 1.92
C GLY A 23 -19.26 -5.90 1.97
N PRO A 24 -18.09 -5.50 2.38
CA PRO A 24 -17.72 -4.16 2.85
C PRO A 24 -17.81 -3.00 1.84
N SER A 25 -18.40 -3.20 0.68
CA SER A 25 -18.75 -2.08 -0.22
C SER A 25 -19.70 -1.06 0.43
N SER A 26 -20.36 -1.45 1.53
CA SER A 26 -21.17 -0.53 2.34
C SER A 26 -20.37 0.19 3.41
N TYR A 27 -19.12 -0.22 3.66
CA TYR A 27 -18.27 0.41 4.66
C TYR A 27 -17.40 1.48 4.02
N GLY A 28 -17.35 2.62 4.70
CA GLY A 28 -16.51 3.74 4.32
C GLY A 28 -15.25 3.85 5.18
N ILE A 29 -15.04 5.04 5.69
CA ILE A 29 -13.89 5.39 6.52
C ILE A 29 -14.41 6.05 7.80
N SER A 30 -13.82 5.75 8.94
CA SER A 30 -14.12 6.43 10.19
C SER A 30 -12.88 7.14 10.73
N LYS A 31 -13.07 8.34 11.24
CA LYS A 31 -12.05 9.14 11.95
C LYS A 31 -12.58 9.45 13.34
N LEU A 32 -11.81 9.12 14.36
CA LEU A 32 -12.04 9.57 15.72
C LEU A 32 -11.08 10.72 16.01
N ASP A 33 -11.62 11.90 16.25
CA ASP A 33 -10.87 13.05 16.70
C ASP A 33 -11.27 13.37 18.14
N TYR A 34 -10.34 13.13 19.08
CA TYR A 34 -10.58 13.15 20.52
C TYR A 34 -11.78 12.27 20.94
N THR A 35 -12.99 12.82 20.94
CA THR A 35 -14.22 12.13 21.35
C THR A 35 -15.28 12.09 20.26
N THR A 36 -15.03 12.71 19.11
CA THR A 36 -16.02 12.86 18.04
C THR A 36 -15.70 11.94 16.88
N TRP A 37 -16.67 11.11 16.48
CA TRP A 37 -16.57 10.30 15.29
C TRP A 37 -17.06 11.06 14.06
N LEU A 38 -16.22 11.10 13.04
CA LEU A 38 -16.59 11.43 11.67
C LEU A 38 -16.65 10.14 10.86
N ASN A 39 -17.76 9.90 10.19
CA ASN A 39 -17.92 8.75 9.29
C ASN A 39 -18.10 9.23 7.86
N ILE A 40 -17.20 8.80 6.98
CA ILE A 40 -17.29 9.01 5.53
C ILE A 40 -17.91 7.74 4.95
N PRO A 41 -19.17 7.79 4.47
CA PRO A 41 -19.84 6.59 3.97
C PRO A 41 -19.24 6.10 2.64
N ALA A 42 -19.44 4.83 2.32
CA ALA A 42 -18.94 4.21 1.08
C ALA A 42 -19.40 4.95 -0.20
N SER A 43 -20.58 5.59 -0.16
CA SER A 43 -21.05 6.40 -1.28
C SER A 43 -20.22 7.66 -1.57
N GLN A 44 -19.39 8.09 -0.61
CA GLN A 44 -18.56 9.30 -0.73
C GLN A 44 -17.09 9.01 -1.00
N VAL A 45 -16.65 7.75 -1.05
CA VAL A 45 -15.24 7.39 -1.31
C VAL A 45 -14.91 7.29 -2.81
N LEU A 46 -15.62 7.99 -3.67
CA LEU A 46 -15.37 8.11 -5.11
C LEU A 46 -15.30 6.75 -5.85
N GLY A 47 -16.04 5.75 -5.37
CA GLY A 47 -16.05 4.41 -5.93
C GLY A 47 -14.86 3.53 -5.54
N ALA A 48 -14.03 3.97 -4.60
CA ALA A 48 -12.96 3.14 -4.06
C ALA A 48 -13.53 1.93 -3.30
N ARG A 49 -13.02 0.73 -3.59
CA ARG A 49 -13.48 -0.54 -3.05
C ARG A 49 -12.37 -1.26 -2.31
N ALA A 50 -12.73 -2.07 -1.31
CA ALA A 50 -11.78 -2.83 -0.50
C ALA A 50 -10.66 -1.94 0.06
N LEU A 51 -11.05 -0.94 0.85
CA LEU A 51 -10.13 -0.02 1.52
C LEU A 51 -9.34 -0.79 2.59
N SER A 52 -8.00 -0.72 2.56
CA SER A 52 -7.18 -1.65 3.33
C SER A 52 -6.14 -1.01 4.23
N ASN A 53 -5.57 0.11 3.85
CA ASN A 53 -4.52 0.76 4.64
C ASN A 53 -4.62 2.28 4.54
N ILE A 54 -4.20 2.99 5.58
CA ILE A 54 -4.27 4.46 5.69
C ILE A 54 -2.89 5.01 5.99
N ALA A 55 -2.51 6.06 5.26
CA ALA A 55 -1.32 6.85 5.53
C ALA A 55 -1.70 8.33 5.72
N ILE A 56 -1.31 8.89 6.84
CA ILE A 56 -1.50 10.30 7.16
C ILE A 56 -0.19 11.02 6.86
N ASN A 57 -0.25 12.15 6.15
CA ASN A 57 0.94 12.94 5.85
C ASN A 57 1.56 13.48 7.16
N PRO A 58 2.81 13.12 7.48
CA PRO A 58 3.44 13.56 8.72
C PRO A 58 3.70 15.08 8.79
N LYS A 59 3.63 15.77 7.66
CA LYS A 59 3.81 17.21 7.54
C LYS A 59 2.50 17.99 7.44
N ASN A 60 1.40 17.29 7.12
CA ASN A 60 0.07 17.88 6.98
C ASN A 60 -1.01 16.85 7.32
N ASN A 61 -1.50 16.86 8.54
CA ASN A 61 -2.49 15.90 9.03
C ASN A 61 -3.84 15.92 8.29
N ASP A 62 -4.09 16.97 7.50
CA ASP A 62 -5.29 17.12 6.68
C ASP A 62 -5.17 16.40 5.32
N GLU A 63 -4.00 15.87 5.00
CA GLU A 63 -3.77 15.06 3.80
C GLU A 63 -3.59 13.60 4.18
N VAL A 64 -4.49 12.76 3.69
CA VAL A 64 -4.52 11.33 3.98
C VAL A 64 -4.66 10.54 2.67
N TYR A 65 -3.95 9.44 2.57
CA TYR A 65 -4.13 8.48 1.48
C TYR A 65 -4.64 7.15 2.01
N VAL A 66 -5.56 6.55 1.27
CA VAL A 66 -6.15 5.26 1.61
C VAL A 66 -5.98 4.31 0.43
N SER A 67 -5.34 3.18 0.66
CA SER A 67 -5.20 2.15 -0.36
C SER A 67 -6.53 1.45 -0.62
N SER A 68 -6.83 1.22 -1.90
CA SER A 68 -7.97 0.45 -2.37
C SER A 68 -7.48 -0.72 -3.20
N TYR A 69 -7.82 -1.94 -2.79
CA TYR A 69 -7.31 -3.15 -3.44
C TYR A 69 -7.86 -3.37 -4.85
N PHE A 70 -8.97 -2.76 -5.20
CA PHE A 70 -9.55 -2.92 -6.54
C PHE A 70 -9.67 -1.63 -7.34
N SER A 71 -9.35 -0.47 -6.75
CA SER A 71 -9.68 0.81 -7.39
C SER A 71 -8.53 1.82 -7.41
N GLY A 72 -7.37 1.48 -6.80
CA GLY A 72 -6.22 2.35 -6.77
C GLY A 72 -5.97 3.06 -5.44
N LEU A 73 -5.77 4.36 -5.43
CA LEU A 73 -5.39 5.11 -4.23
C LEU A 73 -6.32 6.32 -4.02
N LEU A 74 -7.05 6.33 -2.91
CA LEU A 74 -7.95 7.42 -2.55
C LEU A 74 -7.17 8.52 -1.81
N LYS A 75 -7.33 9.77 -2.24
CA LYS A 75 -6.83 10.96 -1.53
C LYS A 75 -7.97 11.62 -0.77
N ILE A 76 -7.68 11.99 0.47
CA ILE A 76 -8.58 12.74 1.35
C ILE A 76 -7.87 14.01 1.77
N GLU A 77 -8.55 15.15 1.68
CA GLU A 77 -8.04 16.44 2.11
C GLU A 77 -9.11 17.14 2.97
N ASN A 78 -8.71 17.62 4.14
CA ASN A 78 -9.64 18.26 5.10
C ASN A 78 -10.87 17.36 5.39
N ASP A 79 -10.63 16.08 5.62
CA ASP A 79 -11.66 15.07 5.90
C ASP A 79 -12.62 14.77 4.73
N VAL A 80 -12.34 15.27 3.53
CA VAL A 80 -13.17 15.06 2.33
C VAL A 80 -12.39 14.23 1.30
N PRO A 81 -12.93 13.11 0.78
CA PRO A 81 -12.37 12.41 -0.36
C PRO A 81 -12.37 13.31 -1.60
N THR A 82 -11.17 13.67 -2.10
CA THR A 82 -11.01 14.64 -3.18
C THR A 82 -10.63 14.01 -4.50
N LYS A 83 -9.92 12.87 -4.48
CA LYS A 83 -9.44 12.23 -5.70
C LYS A 83 -9.23 10.74 -5.55
N LEU A 84 -9.69 9.97 -6.52
CA LEU A 84 -9.30 8.57 -6.71
C LEU A 84 -8.21 8.52 -7.78
N LEU A 85 -7.01 8.10 -7.37
CA LEU A 85 -5.85 7.96 -8.24
C LEU A 85 -5.88 6.59 -8.90
N THR A 86 -5.80 6.60 -10.23
CA THR A 86 -5.90 5.43 -11.11
C THR A 86 -4.87 5.56 -12.23
N PRO A 87 -4.66 4.55 -13.09
CA PRO A 87 -3.78 4.70 -14.26
C PRO A 87 -4.14 5.88 -15.16
N LEU A 88 -5.42 6.24 -15.24
CA LEU A 88 -5.89 7.33 -16.11
C LEU A 88 -5.37 8.71 -15.71
N ASN A 89 -5.10 8.92 -14.43
CA ASN A 89 -4.68 10.22 -13.91
C ASN A 89 -3.31 10.22 -13.21
N THR A 90 -2.58 9.10 -13.33
CA THR A 90 -1.22 8.95 -12.77
C THR A 90 -0.18 8.52 -13.82
N ALA A 91 -0.60 8.32 -15.08
CA ALA A 91 0.30 8.00 -16.20
C ALA A 91 1.35 9.10 -16.43
N PRO A 92 2.53 8.74 -17.01
CA PRO A 92 2.92 7.40 -17.46
C PRO A 92 3.59 6.53 -16.36
N ASN A 93 3.99 7.10 -15.25
CA ASN A 93 4.84 6.43 -14.26
C ASN A 93 4.12 6.10 -12.94
N GLY A 94 2.79 6.20 -12.92
CA GLY A 94 1.97 5.96 -11.73
C GLY A 94 1.41 4.56 -11.64
N LEU A 95 0.16 4.47 -11.20
CA LEU A 95 -0.55 3.22 -10.99
C LEU A 95 -0.74 2.45 -12.30
N GLN A 96 -0.79 1.14 -12.17
CA GLN A 96 -1.04 0.22 -13.27
C GLN A 96 -2.22 -0.70 -12.91
N SER A 97 -3.06 -0.99 -13.91
CA SER A 97 -4.07 -2.04 -13.81
C SER A 97 -3.43 -3.39 -14.07
N ILE A 98 -3.91 -4.42 -13.41
CA ILE A 98 -3.60 -5.78 -13.82
C ILE A 98 -4.36 -6.06 -15.13
N GLU A 99 -3.66 -6.67 -16.09
CA GLU A 99 -4.27 -7.10 -17.35
C GLU A 99 -5.04 -8.39 -17.13
N VAL A 100 -6.23 -8.29 -16.57
CA VAL A 100 -7.19 -9.41 -16.55
C VAL A 100 -8.16 -9.20 -17.69
N ALA A 101 -8.30 -10.19 -18.56
CA ALA A 101 -9.32 -10.19 -19.58
C ALA A 101 -10.68 -9.84 -18.95
N ASN A 102 -11.32 -8.75 -19.42
CA ASN A 102 -12.59 -8.20 -18.96
C ASN A 102 -12.60 -7.32 -17.70
N ASN A 103 -11.46 -6.96 -17.11
CA ASN A 103 -11.43 -5.99 -16.01
C ASN A 103 -10.23 -5.03 -16.08
N PRO A 104 -10.26 -4.03 -16.98
CA PRO A 104 -9.16 -3.06 -17.14
C PRO A 104 -9.02 -2.10 -15.94
N ASN A 105 -9.93 -2.16 -14.97
CA ASN A 105 -9.97 -1.28 -13.81
C ASN A 105 -9.58 -1.99 -12.50
N ASP A 106 -8.99 -3.19 -12.58
CA ASP A 106 -8.49 -3.88 -11.39
C ASP A 106 -7.10 -3.32 -11.02
N ILE A 107 -7.07 -2.40 -10.07
CA ILE A 107 -5.86 -1.67 -9.66
C ILE A 107 -5.55 -2.01 -8.20
N ARG A 108 -4.64 -2.94 -7.98
CA ARG A 108 -4.40 -3.53 -6.66
C ARG A 108 -3.36 -2.76 -5.86
N VAL A 109 -3.81 -1.79 -5.09
CA VAL A 109 -2.97 -1.07 -4.11
C VAL A 109 -3.17 -1.70 -2.73
N ASN A 110 -2.13 -2.35 -2.20
CA ASN A 110 -2.21 -3.07 -0.92
C ASN A 110 -1.88 -2.18 0.27
N ASN A 111 -0.80 -1.45 0.16
CA ASN A 111 -0.28 -0.66 1.27
C ASN A 111 0.19 0.71 0.80
N VAL A 112 0.12 1.69 1.68
CA VAL A 112 0.55 3.05 1.45
C VAL A 112 1.21 3.62 2.70
N ILE A 113 2.32 4.34 2.56
CA ILE A 113 3.05 4.94 3.67
C ILE A 113 3.74 6.23 3.21
N PHE A 114 3.87 7.22 4.09
CA PHE A 114 4.69 8.40 3.84
C PHE A 114 6.13 8.18 4.31
N ASP A 115 7.08 8.68 3.54
CA ASP A 115 8.44 8.87 4.06
C ASP A 115 8.59 10.24 4.78
N LYS A 116 9.77 10.47 5.35
CA LYS A 116 10.08 11.71 6.10
C LYS A 116 10.08 12.97 5.21
N ASP A 117 10.27 12.79 3.91
CA ASP A 117 10.29 13.88 2.94
C ASP A 117 8.90 14.26 2.45
N GLY A 118 7.89 13.45 2.80
CA GLY A 118 6.50 13.64 2.39
C GLY A 118 6.18 12.98 1.05
N ASN A 119 7.03 12.06 0.58
CA ASN A 119 6.68 11.22 -0.55
C ASN A 119 5.76 10.08 -0.11
N VAL A 120 4.81 9.72 -0.95
CA VAL A 120 3.88 8.62 -0.72
C VAL A 120 4.40 7.37 -1.42
N TRP A 121 4.77 6.38 -0.65
CA TRP A 121 5.21 5.07 -1.15
C TRP A 121 4.06 4.07 -1.06
N LEU A 122 3.93 3.23 -2.08
CA LEU A 122 2.86 2.23 -2.11
C LEU A 122 3.24 1.01 -2.94
N THR A 123 2.54 -0.09 -2.70
CA THR A 123 2.64 -1.31 -3.50
C THR A 123 1.45 -1.45 -4.42
N ASN A 124 1.71 -1.65 -5.70
CA ASN A 124 0.72 -1.99 -6.72
C ASN A 124 0.95 -3.44 -7.13
N SER A 125 0.18 -4.36 -6.58
CA SER A 125 0.37 -5.80 -6.76
C SER A 125 0.07 -6.27 -8.18
N LEU A 126 0.72 -7.38 -8.57
CA LEU A 126 0.50 -8.11 -9.82
C LEU A 126 0.79 -7.28 -11.08
N VAL A 127 1.68 -6.30 -10.99
CA VAL A 127 2.16 -5.50 -12.10
C VAL A 127 3.69 -5.50 -12.14
N GLU A 128 4.28 -5.24 -13.31
CA GLU A 128 5.73 -5.31 -13.50
C GLU A 128 6.52 -4.35 -12.60
N LYS A 129 6.05 -3.10 -12.50
CA LYS A 129 6.71 -2.07 -11.66
C LYS A 129 5.91 -1.87 -10.37
N ALA A 130 6.04 -2.81 -9.47
CA ALA A 130 5.15 -2.96 -8.32
C ALA A 130 5.34 -1.93 -7.20
N LEU A 131 6.54 -1.41 -6.99
CA LEU A 131 6.78 -0.37 -6.00
C LEU A 131 6.63 1.00 -6.65
N LYS A 132 5.75 1.82 -6.11
CA LYS A 132 5.43 3.15 -6.62
C LYS A 132 5.78 4.22 -5.62
N VAL A 133 6.11 5.39 -6.13
CA VAL A 133 6.21 6.59 -5.31
C VAL A 133 5.55 7.78 -6.00
N LEU A 134 4.70 8.47 -5.27
CA LEU A 134 4.24 9.81 -5.56
C LEU A 134 5.11 10.78 -4.75
N ARG A 135 5.93 11.54 -5.43
CA ARG A 135 6.81 12.53 -4.82
C ARG A 135 6.00 13.71 -4.25
N ALA A 136 6.54 14.37 -3.25
CA ALA A 136 5.94 15.56 -2.67
C ALA A 136 5.70 16.70 -3.70
N ASN A 137 6.44 16.68 -4.82
CA ASN A 137 6.22 17.62 -5.94
C ASN A 137 5.15 17.15 -6.95
N GLY A 138 4.44 16.06 -6.68
CA GLY A 138 3.40 15.51 -7.52
C GLY A 138 3.87 14.58 -8.65
N GLN A 139 5.16 14.32 -8.79
CA GLN A 139 5.69 13.43 -9.81
C GLN A 139 5.57 11.96 -9.39
N TRP A 140 5.20 11.10 -10.34
CA TRP A 140 5.16 9.66 -10.15
C TRP A 140 6.44 8.99 -10.64
N GLN A 141 6.85 7.96 -9.92
CA GLN A 141 7.91 7.04 -10.31
C GLN A 141 7.52 5.61 -9.96
N SER A 142 7.84 4.69 -10.87
CA SER A 142 7.60 3.26 -10.69
C SER A 142 8.91 2.49 -10.70
N ILE A 143 9.07 1.60 -9.74
CA ILE A 143 10.27 0.79 -9.52
C ILE A 143 9.91 -0.68 -9.78
N SER A 144 10.69 -1.36 -10.63
CA SER A 144 10.59 -2.80 -10.84
C SER A 144 11.31 -3.55 -9.73
N LEU A 145 10.67 -4.60 -9.23
CA LEU A 145 11.26 -5.56 -8.30
C LEU A 145 11.63 -6.88 -9.00
N ALA A 146 11.56 -6.92 -10.33
CA ALA A 146 11.77 -8.14 -11.13
C ALA A 146 13.18 -8.74 -11.00
N SER A 147 14.19 -7.95 -10.61
CA SER A 147 15.55 -8.47 -10.36
C SER A 147 15.63 -9.42 -9.16
N VAL A 148 14.68 -9.33 -8.23
CA VAL A 148 14.63 -10.15 -7.00
C VAL A 148 13.33 -10.94 -6.87
N LEU A 149 12.27 -10.50 -7.53
CA LEU A 149 10.98 -11.18 -7.63
C LEU A 149 10.59 -11.26 -9.11
N PRO A 150 11.02 -12.32 -9.82
CA PRO A 150 10.84 -12.42 -11.28
C PRO A 150 9.39 -12.59 -11.73
N GLU A 151 8.50 -12.95 -10.80
CA GLU A 151 7.09 -13.15 -11.08
C GLU A 151 6.23 -12.02 -10.52
N LEU A 152 5.10 -11.79 -11.16
CA LEU A 152 4.09 -10.88 -10.65
C LEU A 152 3.60 -11.38 -9.28
N THR A 153 3.75 -10.56 -8.26
CA THR A 153 3.55 -10.95 -6.87
C THR A 153 2.50 -10.06 -6.20
N ALA A 154 1.69 -10.67 -5.34
CA ALA A 154 0.87 -9.92 -4.40
C ALA A 154 1.73 -9.51 -3.20
N PHE A 155 1.59 -8.26 -2.78
CA PHE A 155 2.33 -7.68 -1.68
C PHE A 155 1.44 -7.49 -0.44
N GLY A 156 2.05 -7.63 0.73
CA GLY A 156 1.47 -7.35 2.03
C GLY A 156 1.89 -5.99 2.58
N GLY A 157 2.46 -5.98 3.78
CA GLY A 157 2.93 -4.77 4.47
C GLY A 157 4.04 -4.03 3.73
N LEU A 158 4.08 -2.72 3.93
CA LEU A 158 5.14 -1.83 3.48
C LEU A 158 5.57 -0.97 4.66
N GLU A 159 6.85 -1.04 5.01
CA GLU A 159 7.46 -0.28 6.10
C GLU A 159 8.67 0.50 5.61
N ILE A 160 9.00 1.59 6.30
CA ILE A 160 10.18 2.41 6.00
C ILE A 160 11.05 2.52 7.25
N ASP A 161 12.29 2.09 7.15
CA ASP A 161 13.26 2.19 8.24
C ASP A 161 13.93 3.58 8.32
N ASN A 162 14.72 3.80 9.36
CA ASN A 162 15.41 5.08 9.58
C ASN A 162 16.46 5.41 8.50
N ASN A 163 16.92 4.40 7.75
CA ASN A 163 17.83 4.55 6.63
C ASN A 163 17.09 4.84 5.31
N ASN A 164 15.77 5.02 5.39
CA ASN A 164 14.88 5.22 4.25
C ASN A 164 14.79 4.01 3.32
N THR A 165 15.05 2.80 3.84
CA THR A 165 14.82 1.55 3.12
C THR A 165 13.34 1.21 3.18
N LYS A 166 12.73 0.92 2.05
CA LYS A 166 11.36 0.43 1.91
C LYS A 166 11.39 -1.08 1.98
N TRP A 167 10.79 -1.61 3.02
CA TRP A 167 10.65 -3.05 3.25
C TRP A 167 9.26 -3.48 2.82
N VAL A 168 9.18 -4.45 1.92
CA VAL A 168 7.92 -4.91 1.32
C VAL A 168 7.75 -6.40 1.62
N ALA A 169 6.71 -6.74 2.34
CA ALA A 169 6.33 -8.12 2.59
C ALA A 169 5.68 -8.75 1.35
N SER A 170 5.99 -10.01 1.10
CA SER A 170 5.38 -10.79 0.04
C SER A 170 5.29 -12.28 0.42
N ARG A 171 4.58 -13.06 -0.37
CA ARG A 171 4.56 -14.52 -0.22
C ARG A 171 5.86 -15.22 -0.66
N LYS A 172 6.87 -14.46 -1.03
CA LYS A 172 8.19 -14.95 -1.46
C LYS A 172 9.33 -14.36 -0.62
N GLY A 173 8.99 -13.80 0.53
CA GLY A 173 9.92 -13.15 1.45
C GLY A 173 9.69 -11.64 1.57
N VAL A 174 10.68 -10.95 2.10
CA VAL A 174 10.69 -9.49 2.26
C VAL A 174 11.71 -8.88 1.31
N VAL A 175 11.27 -7.90 0.53
CA VAL A 175 12.14 -7.15 -0.38
C VAL A 175 12.54 -5.83 0.26
N GLY A 176 13.83 -5.53 0.25
CA GLY A 176 14.37 -4.22 0.61
C GLY A 176 14.68 -3.38 -0.63
N TYR A 177 14.22 -2.14 -0.66
CA TYR A 177 14.58 -1.15 -1.67
C TYR A 177 15.06 0.14 -1.00
N ASN A 178 16.21 0.63 -1.44
CA ASN A 178 16.74 1.90 -0.99
C ASN A 178 17.19 2.72 -2.21
N GLU A 179 16.73 3.96 -2.32
CA GLU A 179 16.98 4.79 -3.50
C GLU A 179 18.46 5.08 -3.75
N LYS A 180 19.26 5.08 -2.69
CA LYS A 180 20.71 5.35 -2.81
C LYS A 180 21.48 4.18 -3.39
N ILE A 181 21.01 2.96 -3.21
CA ILE A 181 21.70 1.72 -3.57
C ILE A 181 20.86 0.77 -4.44
N GLY A 182 19.64 1.15 -4.76
CA GLY A 182 18.71 0.38 -5.59
C GLY A 182 18.02 -0.74 -4.82
N VAL A 183 17.56 -1.78 -5.55
CA VAL A 183 16.97 -2.99 -4.95
C VAL A 183 18.06 -3.75 -4.21
N LEU A 184 17.82 -4.05 -2.93
CA LEU A 184 18.82 -4.70 -2.09
C LEU A 184 18.85 -6.20 -2.33
N LYS A 185 17.84 -6.87 -1.83
CA LYS A 185 17.68 -8.33 -1.94
C LYS A 185 16.35 -8.77 -1.35
N VAL A 186 16.04 -10.04 -1.58
CA VAL A 186 14.98 -10.72 -0.86
C VAL A 186 15.55 -11.38 0.40
N ILE A 187 14.91 -11.17 1.54
CA ILE A 187 15.09 -11.96 2.75
C ILE A 187 14.06 -13.08 2.70
N THR A 188 14.51 -14.33 2.65
CA THR A 188 13.65 -15.50 2.49
C THR A 188 14.26 -16.75 3.15
N GLU A 189 13.75 -17.93 2.84
CA GLU A 189 14.34 -19.21 3.29
C GLU A 189 15.76 -19.40 2.76
N GLY A 190 16.57 -20.16 3.48
CA GLY A 190 17.95 -20.49 3.14
C GLY A 190 18.97 -19.65 3.92
N SER A 191 20.06 -20.30 4.31
CA SER A 191 21.08 -19.75 5.21
C SER A 191 21.81 -18.52 4.65
N ASP A 192 21.88 -18.41 3.32
CA ASP A 192 22.47 -17.29 2.59
C ASP A 192 21.47 -16.20 2.20
N LYS A 193 20.17 -16.41 2.50
CA LYS A 193 19.05 -15.55 2.09
C LYS A 193 18.24 -14.98 3.26
N GLY A 194 18.78 -15.03 4.46
CA GLY A 194 18.14 -14.50 5.66
C GLY A 194 17.51 -15.56 6.57
N ASN A 195 17.43 -16.80 6.10
CA ASN A 195 17.03 -17.98 6.91
C ASN A 195 15.65 -17.86 7.58
N LEU A 196 14.68 -17.27 6.86
CA LEU A 196 13.30 -17.25 7.35
C LEU A 196 12.76 -18.68 7.47
N PRO A 197 11.86 -18.96 8.42
CA PRO A 197 11.21 -20.26 8.55
C PRO A 197 10.21 -20.55 7.42
N SER A 198 9.74 -19.53 6.74
CA SER A 198 8.83 -19.59 5.60
C SER A 198 9.03 -18.38 4.68
N PRO A 199 8.85 -18.53 3.35
CA PRO A 199 8.84 -17.39 2.44
C PRO A 199 7.52 -16.60 2.49
N ASP A 200 6.43 -17.18 3.00
CA ASP A 200 5.11 -16.56 3.09
C ASP A 200 5.07 -15.56 4.26
N VAL A 201 5.59 -14.35 4.04
CA VAL A 201 5.61 -13.28 5.03
C VAL A 201 4.30 -12.53 5.01
N ARG A 202 3.66 -12.45 6.17
CA ARG A 202 2.31 -11.87 6.32
C ARG A 202 2.30 -10.49 6.93
N SER A 203 3.27 -10.20 7.78
CA SER A 203 3.40 -8.92 8.44
C SER A 203 4.85 -8.51 8.58
N ILE A 204 5.09 -7.20 8.57
CA ILE A 204 6.37 -6.60 8.90
C ILE A 204 6.13 -5.37 9.76
N ALA A 205 7.09 -5.05 10.59
CA ALA A 205 7.12 -3.81 11.35
C ALA A 205 8.56 -3.37 11.58
N VAL A 206 8.79 -2.06 11.60
CA VAL A 206 10.08 -1.48 12.00
C VAL A 206 9.92 -0.86 13.38
N ASP A 207 10.73 -1.28 14.34
CA ASP A 207 10.68 -0.78 15.71
C ASP A 207 11.48 0.54 15.89
N ASN A 208 11.41 1.11 17.08
CA ASN A 208 12.11 2.35 17.41
C ASN A 208 13.64 2.22 17.49
N LYS A 209 14.16 0.99 17.46
CA LYS A 209 15.59 0.68 17.38
C LYS A 209 16.05 0.42 15.95
N ASN A 210 15.15 0.65 14.97
CA ASN A 210 15.37 0.39 13.56
C ASN A 210 15.56 -1.10 13.22
N GLN A 211 14.95 -1.99 13.99
CA GLN A 211 14.94 -3.41 13.73
C GLN A 211 13.71 -3.79 12.93
N LEU A 212 13.90 -4.58 11.89
CA LEU A 212 12.81 -5.13 11.08
C LEU A 212 12.32 -6.43 11.72
N TRP A 213 11.05 -6.45 12.08
CA TRP A 213 10.33 -7.64 12.56
C TRP A 213 9.55 -8.24 11.40
N ILE A 214 9.61 -9.57 11.27
CA ILE A 214 9.01 -10.31 10.16
C ILE A 214 8.16 -11.44 10.76
N GLY A 215 6.87 -11.52 10.33
CA GLY A 215 5.90 -12.49 10.79
C GLY A 215 4.99 -13.07 9.70
#